data_0eee60995ff1ddba2cbe5c2a1390e0cc
#
_entry.id   0eee60995ff1ddba2cbe5c2a1390e0cc
#
_cell.length_a   1.000
_cell.length_b   1.000
_cell.length_c   1.000
_cell.angle_alpha   90.00
_cell.angle_beta   90.00
_cell.angle_gamma   90.00
#
_symmetry.space_group_name_H-M   'P 1'
#
loop_
_entity.id
_entity.type
_entity.pdbx_description
1 polymer ?
#
loop_
_entity_poly.entity_id
_entity_poly.type
_entity_poly.pdbx_seq_one_letter_code
_entity_poly.pdbx_strand_id
1 'polypeptide(L)'
;MYFKIQVDIDAAEPAKLAEFWALALDYVLEPPPHGFETWEDFGRSIGMPEEKFGDQAAVIDPADEGPRLFFQRVPERKTVKNRVHLDVRVADREVQGEERKQLMSEKVEQLVEAGASVAWVNENVGGHSIVLRDPEGNEFCVA
;
A
#
# COMPACT_ATOMS: atom_id res chain seq x y z
N MET A 1 14.78 -23.17 -4.57
CA MET A 1 14.17 -22.36 -3.49
C MET A 1 14.26 -20.88 -3.86
N TYR A 2 13.24 -20.13 -3.62
CA TYR A 2 13.24 -18.68 -3.75
C TYR A 2 12.83 -18.03 -2.42
N PHE A 3 13.23 -16.79 -2.20
CA PHE A 3 12.93 -16.04 -0.99
C PHE A 3 11.73 -15.13 -1.22
N LYS A 4 10.83 -15.05 -0.25
CA LYS A 4 9.76 -14.05 -0.26
C LYS A 4 10.34 -12.67 0.10
N ILE A 5 9.77 -11.62 -0.48
CA ILE A 5 10.10 -10.25 -0.11
C ILE A 5 9.00 -9.65 0.77
N GLN A 6 9.37 -8.67 1.56
CA GLN A 6 8.47 -7.75 2.25
C GLN A 6 8.82 -6.35 1.78
N VAL A 7 7.82 -5.48 1.70
CA VAL A 7 8.01 -4.08 1.35
C VAL A 7 7.81 -3.25 2.61
N ASP A 8 8.84 -2.50 3.02
CA ASP A 8 8.78 -1.60 4.16
C ASP A 8 8.64 -0.17 3.64
N ILE A 9 7.66 0.55 4.16
CA ILE A 9 7.33 1.92 3.76
C ILE A 9 7.40 2.80 4.99
N ASP A 10 8.24 3.83 4.93
CA ASP A 10 8.31 4.86 5.96
C ASP A 10 7.06 5.75 5.90
N ALA A 11 6.52 6.09 7.04
CA ALA A 11 5.25 6.79 7.14
C ALA A 11 5.24 7.83 8.27
N ALA A 12 4.44 8.87 8.10
CA ALA A 12 4.08 9.78 9.18
C ALA A 12 2.94 9.21 10.04
N GLU A 13 1.97 8.55 9.40
CA GLU A 13 0.79 7.95 10.02
C GLU A 13 0.59 6.51 9.54
N PRO A 14 1.33 5.53 10.10
CA PRO A 14 1.33 4.15 9.62
C PRO A 14 -0.04 3.51 9.48
N ALA A 15 -0.93 3.69 10.46
CA ALA A 15 -2.26 3.09 10.42
C ALA A 15 -3.11 3.59 9.24
N LYS A 16 -3.11 4.90 9.01
CA LYS A 16 -3.86 5.49 7.88
C LYS A 16 -3.29 5.06 6.53
N LEU A 17 -1.97 5.03 6.43
CA LEU A 17 -1.33 4.61 5.19
C LEU A 17 -1.57 3.12 4.92
N ALA A 18 -1.58 2.30 5.97
CA ALA A 18 -1.92 0.88 5.87
C ALA A 18 -3.37 0.67 5.38
N GLU A 19 -4.34 1.44 5.89
CA GLU A 19 -5.73 1.39 5.43
C GLU A 19 -5.85 1.72 3.94
N PHE A 20 -5.14 2.75 3.47
CA PHE A 20 -5.09 3.08 2.05
C PHE A 20 -4.55 1.93 1.20
N TRP A 21 -3.41 1.35 1.59
CA TRP A 21 -2.79 0.28 0.83
C TRP A 21 -3.55 -1.04 0.92
N ALA A 22 -4.26 -1.30 2.02
CA ALA A 22 -5.22 -2.41 2.10
C ALA A 22 -6.29 -2.29 1.01
N LEU A 23 -6.88 -1.09 0.86
CA LEU A 23 -7.86 -0.82 -0.19
C LEU A 23 -7.24 -0.92 -1.60
N ALA A 24 -6.03 -0.41 -1.77
CA ALA A 24 -5.35 -0.41 -3.08
C ALA A 24 -5.09 -1.82 -3.61
N LEU A 25 -4.79 -2.76 -2.74
CA LEU A 25 -4.37 -4.13 -3.09
C LEU A 25 -5.43 -5.19 -2.81
N ASP A 26 -6.60 -4.82 -2.28
CA ASP A 26 -7.59 -5.74 -1.71
C ASP A 26 -6.98 -6.65 -0.62
N TYR A 27 -6.04 -6.10 0.12
CA TYR A 27 -5.40 -6.72 1.28
C TYR A 27 -6.21 -6.47 2.55
N VAL A 28 -5.83 -7.13 3.62
CA VAL A 28 -6.39 -6.91 4.95
C VAL A 28 -5.33 -6.31 5.87
N LEU A 29 -5.77 -5.53 6.86
CA LEU A 29 -4.90 -5.13 7.96
C LEU A 29 -4.44 -6.38 8.69
N GLU A 30 -3.15 -6.48 8.97
CA GLU A 30 -2.59 -7.63 9.68
C GLU A 30 -3.19 -7.71 11.08
N PRO A 31 -3.85 -8.83 11.44
CA PRO A 31 -4.41 -8.99 12.78
C PRO A 31 -3.30 -9.13 13.83
N PRO A 32 -3.59 -8.80 15.08
CA PRO A 32 -2.64 -9.06 16.17
C PRO A 32 -2.33 -10.56 16.28
N PRO A 33 -1.21 -10.94 16.92
CA PRO A 33 -0.84 -12.32 17.12
C PRO A 33 -1.93 -13.12 17.85
N HIS A 34 -1.97 -14.41 17.59
CA HIS A 34 -2.94 -15.30 18.23
C HIS A 34 -2.93 -15.14 19.77
N GLY A 35 -4.13 -14.99 20.35
CA GLY A 35 -4.30 -14.80 21.78
C GLY A 35 -4.43 -13.34 22.22
N PHE A 36 -4.35 -12.39 21.30
CA PHE A 36 -4.55 -10.97 21.57
C PHE A 36 -5.70 -10.42 20.72
N GLU A 37 -6.53 -9.56 21.31
CA GLU A 37 -7.63 -8.89 20.60
C GLU A 37 -7.12 -7.67 19.82
N THR A 38 -6.11 -6.97 20.38
CA THR A 38 -5.55 -5.76 19.78
C THR A 38 -4.03 -5.79 19.76
N TRP A 39 -3.44 -4.98 18.89
CA TRP A 39 -1.99 -4.77 18.84
C TRP A 39 -1.46 -4.10 20.11
N GLU A 40 -2.27 -3.24 20.74
CA GLU A 40 -1.94 -2.60 22.01
C GLU A 40 -1.84 -3.62 23.14
N ASP A 41 -2.74 -4.61 23.19
CA ASP A 41 -2.66 -5.70 24.18
C ASP A 41 -1.39 -6.52 24.00
N PHE A 42 -1.06 -6.84 22.76
CA PHE A 42 0.22 -7.49 22.46
C PHE A 42 1.40 -6.61 22.88
N GLY A 43 1.40 -5.32 22.51
CA GLY A 43 2.43 -4.37 22.88
C GLY A 43 2.65 -4.31 24.40
N ARG A 44 1.57 -4.24 25.18
CA ARG A 44 1.67 -4.27 26.64
C ARG A 44 2.27 -5.58 27.15
N SER A 45 1.93 -6.70 26.53
CA SER A 45 2.43 -8.02 26.95
C SER A 45 3.94 -8.18 26.79
N ILE A 46 4.54 -7.46 25.83
CA ILE A 46 5.99 -7.48 25.58
C ILE A 46 6.73 -6.29 26.19
N GLY A 47 6.02 -5.45 26.98
CA GLY A 47 6.61 -4.28 27.65
C GLY A 47 6.85 -3.09 26.72
N MET A 48 6.13 -2.99 25.61
CA MET A 48 6.24 -1.83 24.71
C MET A 48 5.68 -0.57 25.39
N PRO A 49 6.42 0.56 25.40
CA PRO A 49 5.90 1.82 25.90
C PRO A 49 4.66 2.29 25.14
N GLU A 50 3.66 2.84 25.84
CA GLU A 50 2.40 3.28 25.22
C GLU A 50 2.60 4.34 24.12
N GLU A 51 3.59 5.21 24.25
CA GLU A 51 3.94 6.20 23.23
C GLU A 51 4.45 5.58 21.91
N LYS A 52 4.76 4.29 21.91
CA LYS A 52 5.14 3.52 20.72
C LYS A 52 3.99 2.78 20.05
N PHE A 53 2.82 2.76 20.69
CA PHE A 53 1.64 2.17 20.08
C PHE A 53 1.26 2.98 18.82
N GLY A 54 1.02 2.27 17.72
CA GLY A 54 0.72 2.91 16.43
C GLY A 54 1.94 3.37 15.62
N ASP A 55 3.17 3.15 16.10
CA ASP A 55 4.38 3.43 15.32
C ASP A 55 4.56 2.47 14.14
N GLN A 56 3.81 1.39 14.12
CA GLN A 56 3.87 0.35 13.09
C GLN A 56 2.47 -0.10 12.69
N ALA A 57 2.33 -0.49 11.43
CA ALA A 57 1.15 -1.14 10.90
C ALA A 57 1.56 -2.06 9.75
N ALA A 58 0.72 -3.00 9.38
CA ALA A 58 0.99 -3.84 8.22
C ALA A 58 -0.30 -4.27 7.53
N VAL A 59 -0.17 -4.58 6.25
CA VAL A 59 -1.21 -5.22 5.47
C VAL A 59 -0.68 -6.49 4.82
N ILE A 60 -1.54 -7.48 4.72
CA ILE A 60 -1.20 -8.80 4.19
C ILE A 60 -2.21 -9.22 3.14
N ASP A 61 -1.73 -9.96 2.16
CA ASP A 61 -2.59 -10.69 1.23
C ASP A 61 -3.27 -11.85 1.99
N PRO A 62 -4.60 -11.90 2.04
CA PRO A 62 -5.29 -13.01 2.70
C PRO A 62 -5.01 -14.37 2.07
N ALA A 63 -4.57 -14.43 0.80
CA ALA A 63 -4.17 -15.65 0.11
C ALA A 63 -2.68 -16.02 0.31
N ASP A 64 -1.88 -15.14 0.95
CA ASP A 64 -0.42 -15.28 1.15
C ASP A 64 0.36 -15.48 -0.17
N GLU A 65 -0.14 -14.91 -1.26
CA GLU A 65 0.52 -14.95 -2.58
C GLU A 65 1.37 -13.71 -2.86
N GLY A 66 0.92 -12.54 -2.36
CA GLY A 66 1.61 -11.27 -2.51
C GLY A 66 2.51 -10.91 -1.32
N PRO A 67 3.37 -9.88 -1.47
CA PRO A 67 4.25 -9.44 -0.40
C PRO A 67 3.48 -8.76 0.73
N ARG A 68 3.92 -8.96 1.96
CA ARG A 68 3.49 -8.15 3.11
C ARG A 68 4.00 -6.72 2.93
N LEU A 69 3.17 -5.71 3.17
CA LEU A 69 3.57 -4.32 3.28
C LEU A 69 3.60 -3.92 4.75
N PHE A 70 4.74 -3.42 5.20
CA PHE A 70 4.97 -2.97 6.55
C PHE A 70 5.19 -1.45 6.57
N PHE A 71 4.52 -0.75 7.46
CA PHE A 71 4.59 0.70 7.60
C PHE A 71 5.21 1.04 8.94
N GLN A 72 6.22 1.89 8.95
CA GLN A 72 6.88 2.32 10.17
C GLN A 72 6.93 3.84 10.26
N ARG A 73 6.64 4.37 11.44
CA ARG A 73 6.73 5.80 11.68
C ARG A 73 8.18 6.25 11.64
N VAL A 74 8.43 7.31 10.88
CA VAL A 74 9.72 8.00 10.82
C VAL A 74 9.51 9.50 10.93
N PRO A 75 10.49 10.27 11.47
CA PRO A 75 10.39 11.72 11.55
C PRO A 75 10.64 12.42 10.21
N GLU A 76 11.34 11.77 9.29
CA GLU A 76 11.67 12.31 7.98
C GLU A 76 10.45 12.41 7.08
N ARG A 77 10.29 13.54 6.42
CA ARG A 77 9.24 13.75 5.44
C ARG A 77 9.65 13.29 4.05
N LYS A 78 8.68 12.83 3.29
CA LYS A 78 8.84 12.58 1.85
C LYS A 78 9.15 13.89 1.13
N THR A 79 10.33 14.00 0.48
CA THR A 79 10.76 15.22 -0.21
C THR A 79 11.14 15.00 -1.67
N VAL A 80 11.67 13.82 -2.03
CA VAL A 80 12.09 13.49 -3.38
C VAL A 80 11.21 12.37 -3.95
N LYS A 81 11.20 12.25 -5.29
CA LYS A 81 10.46 11.19 -5.99
C LYS A 81 10.95 9.81 -5.56
N ASN A 82 10.03 8.87 -5.38
CA ASN A 82 10.38 7.48 -5.09
C ASN A 82 11.27 6.89 -6.19
N ARG A 83 12.28 6.14 -5.79
CA ARG A 83 13.16 5.41 -6.71
C ARG A 83 12.64 3.99 -6.98
N VAL A 84 11.84 3.45 -6.08
CA VAL A 84 11.11 2.20 -6.25
C VAL A 84 9.63 2.52 -6.28
N HIS A 85 8.96 2.10 -7.34
CA HIS A 85 7.52 2.29 -7.52
C HIS A 85 6.82 0.94 -7.49
N LEU A 86 5.68 0.87 -6.82
CA LEU A 86 4.80 -0.28 -6.89
C LEU A 86 3.78 -0.07 -8.00
N ASP A 87 3.48 -1.13 -8.74
CA ASP A 87 2.44 -1.12 -9.75
C ASP A 87 1.23 -1.93 -9.23
N VAL A 88 0.11 -1.24 -9.05
CA VAL A 88 -1.17 -1.87 -8.76
C VAL A 88 -1.76 -2.33 -10.10
N ARG A 89 -1.75 -3.63 -10.33
CA ARG A 89 -2.29 -4.22 -11.55
C ARG A 89 -3.78 -4.50 -11.39
N VAL A 90 -4.59 -3.91 -12.26
CA VAL A 90 -6.05 -4.04 -12.19
C VAL A 90 -6.58 -5.30 -12.87
N ALA A 91 -5.77 -5.94 -13.70
CA ALA A 91 -6.16 -7.14 -14.45
C ALA A 91 -4.95 -7.92 -14.92
N ASP A 92 -5.19 -9.15 -15.30
CA ASP A 92 -4.21 -10.01 -15.96
C ASP A 92 -3.79 -9.45 -17.33
N ARG A 93 -2.71 -10.01 -17.89
CA ARG A 93 -2.13 -9.52 -19.16
C ARG A 93 -3.04 -9.73 -20.36
N GLU A 94 -3.98 -10.65 -20.29
CA GLU A 94 -4.95 -10.96 -21.33
C GLU A 94 -6.01 -9.87 -21.51
N VAL A 95 -6.32 -9.14 -20.44
CA VAL A 95 -7.23 -7.98 -20.49
C VAL A 95 -6.49 -6.79 -21.05
N GLN A 96 -6.92 -6.29 -22.19
CA GLN A 96 -6.26 -5.22 -22.92
C GLN A 96 -7.26 -4.16 -23.42
N GLY A 97 -6.76 -3.08 -24.01
CA GLY A 97 -7.57 -2.09 -24.69
C GLY A 97 -8.49 -1.30 -23.75
N GLU A 98 -9.71 -1.04 -24.21
CA GLU A 98 -10.67 -0.20 -23.47
C GLU A 98 -11.15 -0.85 -22.16
N GLU A 99 -11.29 -2.18 -22.14
CA GLU A 99 -11.67 -2.90 -20.91
C GLU A 99 -10.64 -2.65 -19.78
N ARG A 100 -9.33 -2.79 -20.10
CA ARG A 100 -8.28 -2.50 -19.13
C ARG A 100 -8.28 -1.03 -18.67
N LYS A 101 -8.46 -0.10 -19.62
CA LYS A 101 -8.54 1.34 -19.29
C LYS A 101 -9.72 1.66 -18.37
N GLN A 102 -10.85 0.99 -18.58
CA GLN A 102 -12.02 1.14 -17.73
C GLN A 102 -11.74 0.68 -16.30
N LEU A 103 -11.14 -0.50 -16.14
CA LEU A 103 -10.75 -1.04 -14.82
C LEU A 103 -9.74 -0.11 -14.12
N MET A 104 -8.80 0.44 -14.88
CA MET A 104 -7.84 1.41 -14.35
C MET A 104 -8.54 2.68 -13.86
N SER A 105 -9.47 3.24 -14.64
CA SER A 105 -10.24 4.42 -14.25
C SER A 105 -11.03 4.20 -12.97
N GLU A 106 -11.73 3.08 -12.87
CA GLU A 106 -12.51 2.71 -11.68
C GLU A 106 -11.60 2.61 -10.44
N LYS A 107 -10.45 1.95 -10.59
CA LYS A 107 -9.48 1.84 -9.49
C LYS A 107 -8.92 3.21 -9.08
N VAL A 108 -8.59 4.06 -10.05
CA VAL A 108 -8.10 5.42 -9.79
C VAL A 108 -9.15 6.24 -9.04
N GLU A 109 -10.42 6.20 -9.45
CA GLU A 109 -11.51 6.90 -8.74
C GLU A 109 -11.60 6.44 -7.28
N GLN A 110 -11.60 5.13 -7.04
CA GLN A 110 -11.61 4.54 -5.71
C GLN A 110 -10.43 5.05 -4.86
N LEU A 111 -9.23 5.08 -5.42
CA LEU A 111 -8.02 5.49 -4.70
C LEU A 111 -7.97 6.99 -4.44
N VAL A 112 -8.48 7.82 -5.36
CA VAL A 112 -8.60 9.27 -5.16
C VAL A 112 -9.59 9.58 -4.04
N GLU A 113 -10.71 8.89 -3.98
CA GLU A 113 -11.67 9.02 -2.86
C GLU A 113 -11.02 8.63 -1.52
N ALA A 114 -10.10 7.68 -1.53
CA ALA A 114 -9.35 7.24 -0.34
C ALA A 114 -8.14 8.12 0.02
N GLY A 115 -7.88 9.18 -0.74
CA GLY A 115 -6.84 10.17 -0.42
C GLY A 115 -5.64 10.23 -1.37
N ALA A 116 -5.63 9.44 -2.45
CA ALA A 116 -4.60 9.57 -3.48
C ALA A 116 -4.82 10.80 -4.37
N SER A 117 -3.77 11.21 -5.07
CA SER A 117 -3.86 12.22 -6.12
C SER A 117 -3.21 11.71 -7.40
N VAL A 118 -3.78 12.06 -8.55
CA VAL A 118 -3.18 11.73 -9.85
C VAL A 118 -2.00 12.65 -10.09
N ALA A 119 -0.84 12.07 -10.40
CA ALA A 119 0.37 12.81 -10.71
C ALA A 119 0.50 13.04 -12.21
N TRP A 120 0.46 11.99 -13.02
CA TRP A 120 0.46 12.06 -14.48
C TRP A 120 0.01 10.76 -15.12
N VAL A 121 -0.31 10.81 -16.38
CA VAL A 121 -0.69 9.66 -17.20
C VAL A 121 0.44 9.35 -18.19
N ASN A 122 0.86 8.10 -18.24
CA ASN A 122 1.80 7.59 -19.23
C ASN A 122 1.04 6.91 -20.36
N GLU A 123 1.21 7.41 -21.58
CA GLU A 123 0.80 6.73 -22.80
C GLU A 123 2.01 6.64 -23.73
N ASN A 124 2.53 5.44 -23.94
CA ASN A 124 3.66 5.18 -24.79
C ASN A 124 3.53 3.81 -25.47
N VAL A 125 4.51 3.47 -26.30
CA VAL A 125 4.56 2.18 -27.01
C VAL A 125 4.55 0.99 -26.07
N GLY A 126 5.02 1.17 -24.82
CA GLY A 126 5.04 0.13 -23.79
C GLY A 126 3.73 -0.05 -23.03
N GLY A 127 2.72 0.81 -23.27
CA GLY A 127 1.41 0.69 -22.66
C GLY A 127 0.87 1.97 -22.04
N HIS A 128 -0.23 1.83 -21.33
CA HIS A 128 -0.93 2.87 -20.59
C HIS A 128 -0.80 2.60 -19.09
N SER A 129 -0.41 3.60 -18.33
CA SER A 129 -0.38 3.58 -16.86
C SER A 129 -0.68 4.94 -16.29
N ILE A 130 -1.25 4.96 -15.09
CA ILE A 130 -1.56 6.20 -14.38
C ILE A 130 -0.72 6.25 -13.13
N VAL A 131 0.08 7.30 -12.98
CA VAL A 131 0.89 7.51 -11.77
C VAL A 131 0.10 8.34 -10.79
N LEU A 132 -0.04 7.80 -9.58
CA LEU A 132 -0.67 8.47 -8.45
C LEU A 132 0.35 8.74 -7.34
N ARG A 133 -0.04 9.59 -6.41
CA ARG A 133 0.59 9.70 -5.11
C ARG A 133 -0.36 9.17 -4.05
N ASP A 134 0.16 8.37 -3.13
CA ASP A 134 -0.62 7.94 -1.98
C ASP A 134 -0.86 9.12 -1.00
N PRO A 135 -1.62 8.94 0.08
CA PRO A 135 -1.91 10.04 1.03
C PRO A 135 -0.68 10.72 1.63
N GLU A 136 0.48 10.08 1.60
CA GLU A 136 1.75 10.65 2.09
C GLU A 136 2.69 11.10 0.96
N GLY A 137 2.22 11.08 -0.28
CA GLY A 137 2.95 11.58 -1.43
C GLY A 137 3.85 10.57 -2.12
N ASN A 138 3.79 9.29 -1.76
CA ASN A 138 4.57 8.25 -2.43
C ASN A 138 4.00 7.95 -3.81
N GLU A 139 4.83 8.01 -4.85
CA GLU A 139 4.42 7.72 -6.22
C GLU A 139 4.30 6.22 -6.44
N PHE A 140 3.19 5.82 -7.06
CA PHE A 140 2.91 4.46 -7.49
C PHE A 140 2.08 4.46 -8.76
N CYS A 141 1.96 3.33 -9.43
CA CYS A 141 1.21 3.23 -10.68
C CYS A 141 -0.04 2.37 -10.52
N VAL A 142 -1.07 2.72 -11.29
CA VAL A 142 -2.18 1.84 -11.65
C VAL A 142 -1.96 1.43 -13.10
N ALA A 143 -1.94 0.12 -13.37
CA ALA A 143 -1.58 -0.44 -14.67
C ALA A 143 -2.42 -1.67 -15.05
#